data_622d8e1a0da12f83342544cede8aae14
#
_entry.id   622d8e1a0da12f83342544cede8aae14
#
_cell.length_a   1.000
_cell.length_b   1.000
_cell.length_c   1.000
_cell.angle_alpha   90.00
_cell.angle_beta   90.00
_cell.angle_gamma   90.00
#
_symmetry.space_group_name_H-M   'P 1'
#
loop_
_entity.id
_entity.type
_entity.pdbx_description
1 polymer ?
#
loop_
_entity_poly.entity_id
_entity_poly.type
_entity_poly.pdbx_seq_one_letter_code
_entity_poly.pdbx_strand_id
1 'polypeptide(L)'
;MKSKLFTHKFFVVLCISVAALLGLSFLARATIVNNRFEQMAVDEKYRLKFSADGQFVIQFQDDENGNFYATVGLFQGGYYGLDDAYIPTSYDENTKITAIEKEAFSKFDCLKKVVIPNGICEIKDDAFKDSKNITEIYIAPSVNKIAKTAFDGIDNLTIYAEKGSYAEKFAVENKINCKNYTTEPENPEAKNTDYSKIRNGAYYGEYYNYDVIYDDGKPVCVITNYNTMSSEEKLEIPAHIDGLDVISIADDAINYGGAKETVVPDTVKFIADNAFKESYSLEDIYLTKNVSYIGKSAFKDSKDLTIHAPTDSYAHTFATENKINFKATDD
;
A
#
# COMPACT_ATOMS: atom_id res chain seq x y z
N MET A 1 -36.26 4.04 -10.58
CA MET A 1 -35.78 4.37 -9.22
C MET A 1 -35.39 3.17 -8.35
N LYS A 2 -35.88 1.95 -8.56
CA LYS A 2 -35.53 0.76 -7.75
C LYS A 2 -34.24 0.03 -8.15
N SER A 3 -33.71 0.23 -9.36
CA SER A 3 -32.51 -0.47 -9.86
C SER A 3 -31.18 0.15 -9.37
N LYS A 4 -31.15 1.45 -9.08
CA LYS A 4 -29.94 2.13 -8.59
C LYS A 4 -29.60 1.79 -7.12
N LEU A 5 -30.64 1.52 -6.31
CA LEU A 5 -30.46 1.14 -4.90
C LEU A 5 -29.91 -0.28 -4.75
N PHE A 6 -30.14 -1.14 -5.74
CA PHE A 6 -29.71 -2.55 -5.71
C PHE A 6 -28.21 -2.69 -6.01
N THR A 7 -27.70 -1.88 -6.95
CA THR A 7 -26.25 -1.86 -7.27
C THR A 7 -25.40 -1.29 -6.12
N HIS A 8 -25.91 -0.29 -5.42
CA HIS A 8 -25.17 0.34 -4.31
C HIS A 8 -25.07 -0.60 -3.09
N LYS A 9 -26.20 -1.25 -2.73
CA LYS A 9 -26.20 -2.28 -1.67
C LYS A 9 -25.34 -3.50 -2.02
N PHE A 10 -25.24 -3.88 -3.29
CA PHE A 10 -24.43 -5.01 -3.73
C PHE A 10 -22.93 -4.70 -3.62
N PHE A 11 -22.52 -3.47 -3.92
CA PHE A 11 -21.12 -3.04 -3.81
C PHE A 11 -20.67 -2.90 -2.34
N VAL A 12 -21.49 -2.30 -1.49
CA VAL A 12 -21.24 -2.20 -0.04
C VAL A 12 -21.22 -3.60 0.60
N VAL A 13 -22.14 -4.49 0.20
CA VAL A 13 -22.16 -5.89 0.67
C VAL A 13 -20.96 -6.67 0.13
N LEU A 14 -20.47 -6.41 -1.08
CA LEU A 14 -19.27 -7.06 -1.60
C LEU A 14 -18.01 -6.60 -0.85
N CYS A 15 -17.88 -5.31 -0.56
CA CYS A 15 -16.77 -4.78 0.27
C CYS A 15 -16.85 -5.29 1.71
N ILE A 16 -18.04 -5.38 2.30
CA ILE A 16 -18.26 -5.95 3.65
C ILE A 16 -18.05 -7.47 3.65
N SER A 17 -18.41 -8.19 2.60
CA SER A 17 -18.19 -9.64 2.51
C SER A 17 -16.73 -9.98 2.25
N VAL A 18 -15.99 -9.16 1.51
CA VAL A 18 -14.52 -9.29 1.38
C VAL A 18 -13.84 -8.97 2.72
N ALA A 19 -14.27 -7.93 3.43
CA ALA A 19 -13.77 -7.62 4.78
C ALA A 19 -14.15 -8.67 5.83
N ALA A 20 -15.34 -9.29 5.73
CA ALA A 20 -15.79 -10.34 6.64
C ALA A 20 -15.15 -11.72 6.35
N LEU A 21 -14.64 -11.96 5.14
CA LEU A 21 -13.87 -13.16 4.78
C LEU A 21 -12.41 -13.08 5.25
N LEU A 22 -11.91 -11.89 5.61
CA LEU A 22 -10.51 -11.63 5.91
C LEU A 22 -10.18 -11.47 7.42
N GLY A 23 -11.07 -11.83 8.33
CA GLY A 23 -10.80 -11.94 9.78
C GLY A 23 -10.84 -10.63 10.59
N LEU A 24 -11.06 -10.79 11.92
CA LEU A 24 -11.42 -9.71 12.86
C LEU A 24 -10.31 -8.68 13.19
N SER A 25 -9.04 -8.93 12.84
CA SER A 25 -7.93 -8.01 13.09
C SER A 25 -7.77 -6.92 12.02
N PHE A 26 -8.25 -7.19 10.85
CA PHE A 26 -8.54 -6.23 9.80
C PHE A 26 -9.38 -5.04 10.28
N LEU A 27 -10.05 -5.21 11.42
CA LEU A 27 -11.02 -4.23 11.93
C LEU A 27 -10.43 -2.87 12.32
N ALA A 28 -9.18 -2.73 12.70
CA ALA A 28 -8.68 -1.40 13.10
C ALA A 28 -8.22 -0.56 11.89
N ARG A 29 -7.50 -1.14 10.92
CA ARG A 29 -7.13 -0.44 9.67
C ARG A 29 -8.22 -0.56 8.62
N ALA A 30 -8.84 -1.71 8.44
CA ALA A 30 -10.05 -1.84 7.64
C ALA A 30 -11.21 -1.04 8.21
N THR A 31 -11.30 -0.81 9.52
CA THR A 31 -12.29 0.11 10.11
C THR A 31 -11.97 1.55 9.73
N ILE A 32 -10.71 1.95 9.66
CA ILE A 32 -10.35 3.29 9.18
C ILE A 32 -10.61 3.40 7.67
N VAL A 33 -10.21 2.41 6.89
CA VAL A 33 -10.46 2.35 5.44
C VAL A 33 -11.95 2.15 5.16
N ASN A 34 -12.64 1.23 5.85
CA ASN A 34 -14.09 1.03 5.69
C ASN A 34 -14.91 2.22 6.21
N ASN A 35 -14.57 2.84 7.34
CA ASN A 35 -15.26 4.04 7.80
C ASN A 35 -15.07 5.21 6.83
N ARG A 36 -13.90 5.33 6.20
CA ARG A 36 -13.67 6.31 5.14
C ARG A 36 -14.40 5.93 3.86
N PHE A 37 -14.34 4.66 3.47
CA PHE A 37 -15.08 4.14 2.32
C PHE A 37 -16.60 4.27 2.52
N GLU A 38 -17.10 3.97 3.72
CA GLU A 38 -18.52 4.16 4.08
C GLU A 38 -18.89 5.63 4.12
N GLN A 39 -18.05 6.51 4.65
CA GLN A 39 -18.27 7.96 4.61
C GLN A 39 -18.25 8.50 3.18
N MET A 40 -17.34 8.03 2.33
CA MET A 40 -17.28 8.41 0.91
C MET A 40 -18.43 7.80 0.10
N ALA A 41 -18.89 6.59 0.44
CA ALA A 41 -20.00 5.90 -0.24
C ALA A 41 -21.39 6.41 0.17
N VAL A 42 -21.52 7.01 1.35
CA VAL A 42 -22.78 7.63 1.84
C VAL A 42 -23.06 8.96 1.14
N ASP A 43 -22.02 9.65 0.66
CA ASP A 43 -22.21 10.85 -0.14
C ASP A 43 -22.50 10.44 -1.60
N GLU A 44 -23.80 10.45 -2.01
CA GLU A 44 -24.24 10.10 -3.39
C GLU A 44 -23.54 10.94 -4.48
N LYS A 45 -22.80 11.98 -4.08
CA LYS A 45 -22.04 12.86 -4.95
C LYS A 45 -20.80 12.19 -5.53
N TYR A 46 -20.21 11.19 -4.84
CA TYR A 46 -18.94 10.59 -5.24
C TYR A 46 -19.12 9.23 -5.91
N ARG A 47 -18.48 9.07 -7.07
CA ARG A 47 -18.33 7.79 -7.75
C ARG A 47 -16.91 7.31 -7.50
N LEU A 48 -16.75 6.12 -6.93
CA LEU A 48 -15.46 5.54 -6.60
C LEU A 48 -15.09 4.43 -7.57
N LYS A 49 -13.83 4.37 -7.99
CA LYS A 49 -13.26 3.26 -8.75
C LYS A 49 -11.82 3.04 -8.31
N PHE A 50 -11.29 1.85 -8.57
CA PHE A 50 -9.88 1.57 -8.37
C PHE A 50 -9.06 2.00 -9.58
N SER A 51 -7.81 2.44 -9.35
CA SER A 51 -6.80 2.57 -10.41
C SER A 51 -6.53 1.20 -11.05
N ALA A 52 -5.98 1.19 -12.25
CA ALA A 52 -5.73 -0.06 -12.99
C ALA A 52 -4.82 -1.04 -12.22
N ASP A 53 -3.88 -0.53 -11.45
CA ASP A 53 -2.96 -1.26 -10.58
C ASP A 53 -3.52 -1.61 -9.20
N GLY A 54 -4.75 -1.20 -8.90
CA GLY A 54 -5.41 -1.42 -7.61
C GLY A 54 -4.82 -0.62 -6.43
N GLN A 55 -3.77 0.17 -6.62
CA GLN A 55 -3.09 0.88 -5.53
C GLN A 55 -3.88 2.09 -5.03
N PHE A 56 -4.77 2.65 -5.85
CA PHE A 56 -5.50 3.86 -5.53
C PHE A 56 -7.00 3.72 -5.69
N VAL A 57 -7.74 4.33 -4.79
CA VAL A 57 -9.17 4.60 -4.98
C VAL A 57 -9.30 5.96 -5.64
N ILE A 58 -9.89 5.99 -6.81
CA ILE A 58 -10.12 7.21 -7.59
C ILE A 58 -11.56 7.67 -7.35
N GLN A 59 -11.69 8.92 -6.96
CA GLN A 59 -12.94 9.59 -6.67
C GLN A 59 -13.32 10.50 -7.83
N PHE A 60 -14.53 10.34 -8.35
CA PHE A 60 -15.06 11.12 -9.47
C PHE A 60 -16.12 12.11 -8.97
N GLN A 61 -16.00 13.35 -9.38
CA GLN A 61 -16.91 14.40 -8.97
C GLN A 61 -17.09 15.43 -10.10
N ASP A 62 -18.16 16.23 -10.01
CA ASP A 62 -18.40 17.35 -10.89
C ASP A 62 -18.04 18.65 -10.13
N ASP A 63 -17.38 19.62 -10.80
CA ASP A 63 -17.14 20.94 -10.23
C ASP A 63 -18.43 21.79 -10.20
N GLU A 64 -18.35 22.99 -9.65
CA GLU A 64 -19.48 23.94 -9.57
C GLU A 64 -20.02 24.34 -10.96
N ASN A 65 -19.25 24.13 -12.02
CA ASN A 65 -19.62 24.43 -13.40
C ASN A 65 -20.11 23.18 -14.15
N GLY A 66 -20.17 22.02 -13.48
CA GLY A 66 -20.54 20.76 -14.07
C GLY A 66 -19.43 20.08 -14.88
N ASN A 67 -18.17 20.52 -14.74
CA ASN A 67 -17.05 19.81 -15.36
C ASN A 67 -16.70 18.58 -14.54
N PHE A 68 -16.53 17.47 -15.22
CA PHE A 68 -16.15 16.19 -14.62
C PHE A 68 -14.64 16.14 -14.38
N TYR A 69 -14.23 15.73 -13.17
CA TYR A 69 -12.84 15.53 -12.82
C TYR A 69 -12.67 14.35 -11.86
N ALA A 70 -11.44 13.86 -11.73
CA ALA A 70 -11.10 12.78 -10.83
C ALA A 70 -9.99 13.22 -9.85
N THR A 71 -9.98 12.57 -8.69
CA THR A 71 -8.99 12.80 -7.62
C THR A 71 -8.54 11.49 -7.01
N VAL A 72 -7.34 11.46 -6.42
CA VAL A 72 -6.93 10.31 -5.58
C VAL A 72 -7.63 10.44 -4.24
N GLY A 73 -8.57 9.53 -3.98
CA GLY A 73 -9.35 9.51 -2.76
C GLY A 73 -8.69 8.74 -1.62
N LEU A 74 -7.96 7.64 -1.94
CA LEU A 74 -7.28 6.81 -0.95
C LEU A 74 -6.15 6.01 -1.60
N PHE A 75 -5.01 5.90 -0.90
CA PHE A 75 -3.93 4.98 -1.24
C PHE A 75 -4.13 3.63 -0.55
N GLN A 76 -4.05 2.55 -1.29
CA GLN A 76 -4.17 1.19 -0.78
C GLN A 76 -2.86 0.40 -0.79
N GLY A 77 -1.81 0.95 -1.37
CA GLY A 77 -0.50 0.29 -1.46
C GLY A 77 0.10 -0.11 -0.11
N GLY A 78 -0.35 0.51 0.99
CA GLY A 78 0.00 0.10 2.34
C GLY A 78 -0.44 -1.32 2.71
N TYR A 79 -1.47 -1.85 2.04
CA TYR A 79 -1.87 -3.25 2.14
C TYR A 79 -0.82 -4.21 1.60
N TYR A 80 -0.14 -3.78 0.56
CA TYR A 80 0.85 -4.56 -0.15
C TYR A 80 2.27 -4.35 0.40
N GLY A 81 2.41 -3.47 1.42
CA GLY A 81 3.69 -3.14 2.01
C GLY A 81 4.59 -2.29 1.10
N LEU A 82 4.03 -1.62 0.09
CA LEU A 82 4.80 -0.76 -0.80
C LEU A 82 5.39 0.41 -0.03
N ASP A 83 6.66 0.69 -0.24
CA ASP A 83 7.38 1.77 0.41
C ASP A 83 7.52 3.03 -0.46
N ASP A 84 7.08 2.97 -1.71
CA ASP A 84 6.93 4.12 -2.60
C ASP A 84 5.55 4.18 -3.26
N ALA A 85 5.15 5.38 -3.67
CA ALA A 85 3.91 5.63 -4.37
C ALA A 85 4.12 6.63 -5.50
N TYR A 86 3.66 6.29 -6.69
CA TYR A 86 3.61 7.17 -7.86
C TYR A 86 2.16 7.55 -8.12
N ILE A 87 1.82 8.83 -7.91
CA ILE A 87 0.44 9.30 -8.07
C ILE A 87 0.01 9.22 -9.53
N PRO A 88 -1.08 8.51 -9.87
CA PRO A 88 -1.57 8.47 -11.23
C PRO A 88 -2.13 9.84 -11.67
N THR A 89 -1.89 10.21 -12.93
CA THR A 89 -2.37 11.49 -13.52
C THR A 89 -3.59 11.33 -14.40
N SER A 90 -3.98 10.09 -14.67
CA SER A 90 -5.20 9.77 -15.41
C SER A 90 -5.80 8.46 -14.92
N TYR A 91 -7.10 8.36 -15.00
CA TYR A 91 -7.83 7.12 -14.78
C TYR A 91 -7.98 6.33 -16.08
N ASP A 92 -8.30 7.03 -17.15
CA ASP A 92 -8.40 6.54 -18.53
C ASP A 92 -7.94 7.63 -19.51
N GLU A 93 -8.05 7.38 -20.80
CA GLU A 93 -7.60 8.31 -21.85
C GLU A 93 -8.27 9.71 -21.78
N ASN A 94 -9.47 9.77 -21.20
CA ASN A 94 -10.29 10.99 -21.17
C ASN A 94 -10.41 11.63 -19.78
N THR A 95 -10.06 10.89 -18.71
CA THR A 95 -10.29 11.34 -17.34
C THR A 95 -8.97 11.62 -16.64
N LYS A 96 -8.67 12.90 -16.42
CA LYS A 96 -7.47 13.35 -15.70
C LYS A 96 -7.72 13.33 -14.20
N ILE A 97 -6.69 12.92 -13.45
CA ILE A 97 -6.63 13.03 -12.00
C ILE A 97 -5.90 14.31 -11.66
N THR A 98 -6.53 15.21 -10.90
CA THR A 98 -6.01 16.56 -10.69
C THR A 98 -5.71 16.92 -9.24
N ALA A 99 -6.14 16.10 -8.28
CA ALA A 99 -5.90 16.40 -6.87
C ALA A 99 -5.73 15.13 -6.03
N ILE A 100 -5.12 15.33 -4.86
CA ILE A 100 -5.02 14.33 -3.77
C ILE A 100 -6.02 14.76 -2.70
N GLU A 101 -6.95 13.87 -2.38
CA GLU A 101 -8.03 14.13 -1.42
C GLU A 101 -7.54 14.20 0.03
N LYS A 102 -8.44 14.74 0.87
CA LYS A 102 -8.24 14.76 2.30
C LYS A 102 -7.94 13.35 2.83
N GLU A 103 -6.86 13.25 3.62
CA GLU A 103 -6.43 12.01 4.28
C GLU A 103 -6.11 10.83 3.35
N ALA A 104 -5.94 11.03 2.03
CA ALA A 104 -5.72 9.95 1.05
C ALA A 104 -4.54 9.04 1.39
N PHE A 105 -3.50 9.56 2.01
CA PHE A 105 -2.28 8.86 2.43
C PHE A 105 -2.02 8.94 3.93
N SER A 106 -3.01 9.25 4.74
CA SER A 106 -2.82 9.45 6.17
C SER A 106 -2.60 8.13 6.91
N LYS A 107 -1.59 8.11 7.82
CA LYS A 107 -1.26 6.97 8.71
C LYS A 107 -0.75 5.71 8.00
N PHE A 108 -0.04 5.87 6.89
CA PHE A 108 0.65 4.76 6.23
C PHE A 108 2.10 4.66 6.74
N ASP A 109 2.37 3.64 7.56
CA ASP A 109 3.69 3.43 8.19
C ASP A 109 4.72 2.76 7.25
N CYS A 110 4.27 2.08 6.17
CA CYS A 110 5.19 1.46 5.21
C CYS A 110 5.80 2.46 4.22
N LEU A 111 5.07 3.54 3.89
CA LEU A 111 5.41 4.45 2.81
C LEU A 111 6.61 5.33 3.17
N LYS A 112 7.64 5.36 2.32
CA LYS A 112 8.88 6.14 2.49
C LYS A 112 9.01 7.26 1.47
N LYS A 113 8.58 7.01 0.23
CA LYS A 113 8.70 7.93 -0.89
C LYS A 113 7.39 8.12 -1.63
N VAL A 114 7.10 9.35 -2.03
CA VAL A 114 5.93 9.67 -2.87
C VAL A 114 6.36 10.54 -4.04
N VAL A 115 5.87 10.23 -5.23
CA VAL A 115 6.04 11.07 -6.42
C VAL A 115 4.69 11.62 -6.84
N ILE A 116 4.57 12.95 -6.85
CA ILE A 116 3.39 13.70 -7.28
C ILE A 116 3.74 14.37 -8.61
N PRO A 117 3.38 13.75 -9.74
CA PRO A 117 3.84 14.16 -11.07
C PRO A 117 3.07 15.35 -11.63
N ASN A 118 3.51 15.85 -12.77
CA ASN A 118 2.80 16.88 -13.50
C ASN A 118 1.39 16.42 -13.89
N GLY A 119 0.40 17.31 -13.65
CA GLY A 119 -1.02 17.03 -13.83
C GLY A 119 -1.82 17.15 -12.53
N ILE A 120 -1.19 16.83 -11.40
CA ILE A 120 -1.78 17.10 -10.08
C ILE A 120 -1.64 18.59 -9.76
N CYS A 121 -2.75 19.23 -9.38
CA CYS A 121 -2.81 20.67 -9.10
C CYS A 121 -2.99 21.00 -7.62
N GLU A 122 -3.61 20.08 -6.85
CA GLU A 122 -3.98 20.34 -5.45
C GLU A 122 -3.65 19.16 -4.54
N ILE A 123 -3.15 19.47 -3.32
CA ILE A 123 -2.99 18.53 -2.20
C ILE A 123 -3.86 19.07 -1.05
N LYS A 124 -4.90 18.30 -0.67
CA LYS A 124 -5.89 18.74 0.30
C LYS A 124 -5.45 18.50 1.77
N ASP A 125 -6.30 18.94 2.70
CA ASP A 125 -6.02 18.87 4.14
C ASP A 125 -5.70 17.44 4.59
N ASP A 126 -4.72 17.32 5.50
CA ASP A 126 -4.34 16.07 6.13
C ASP A 126 -3.95 14.94 5.15
N ALA A 127 -3.70 15.24 3.87
CA ALA A 127 -3.51 14.23 2.81
C ALA A 127 -2.48 13.15 3.18
N PHE A 128 -1.38 13.53 3.84
CA PHE A 128 -0.29 12.63 4.28
C PHE A 128 -0.10 12.60 5.81
N LYS A 129 -1.06 13.10 6.55
CA LYS A 129 -0.96 13.26 7.99
C LYS A 129 -0.60 11.97 8.71
N ASP A 130 0.33 12.06 9.67
CA ASP A 130 0.82 10.94 10.50
C ASP A 130 1.45 9.76 9.72
N SER A 131 1.78 9.90 8.44
CA SER A 131 2.55 8.92 7.67
C SER A 131 4.04 9.09 7.96
N LYS A 132 4.44 8.71 9.18
CA LYS A 132 5.70 9.10 9.85
C LYS A 132 6.97 8.60 9.16
N ASN A 133 6.87 7.55 8.36
CA ASN A 133 8.02 6.95 7.69
C ASN A 133 8.30 7.58 6.31
N ILE A 134 7.43 8.48 5.83
CA ILE A 134 7.73 9.24 4.61
C ILE A 134 8.92 10.16 4.87
N THR A 135 9.96 9.98 4.06
CA THR A 135 11.17 10.82 4.12
C THR A 135 11.32 11.69 2.87
N GLU A 136 10.70 11.30 1.76
CA GLU A 136 10.84 11.97 0.47
C GLU A 136 9.49 12.16 -0.22
N ILE A 137 9.16 13.39 -0.59
CA ILE A 137 8.04 13.69 -1.48
C ILE A 137 8.52 14.56 -2.62
N TYR A 138 8.38 14.07 -3.85
CA TYR A 138 8.63 14.81 -5.08
C TYR A 138 7.33 15.49 -5.54
N ILE A 139 7.37 16.80 -5.73
CA ILE A 139 6.17 17.59 -6.09
C ILE A 139 6.46 18.37 -7.37
N ALA A 140 5.72 18.04 -8.42
CA ALA A 140 5.84 18.69 -9.70
C ALA A 140 5.33 20.16 -9.70
N PRO A 141 5.82 21.01 -10.61
CA PRO A 141 5.46 22.42 -10.64
C PRO A 141 3.99 22.72 -10.99
N SER A 142 3.24 21.73 -11.47
CA SER A 142 1.79 21.86 -11.68
C SER A 142 1.00 22.03 -10.38
N VAL A 143 1.55 21.56 -9.23
CA VAL A 143 0.92 21.74 -7.93
C VAL A 143 0.99 23.21 -7.51
N ASN A 144 -0.18 23.84 -7.43
CA ASN A 144 -0.32 25.26 -7.13
C ASN A 144 -1.12 25.54 -5.85
N LYS A 145 -1.57 24.47 -5.18
CA LYS A 145 -2.29 24.54 -3.91
C LYS A 145 -1.94 23.35 -3.03
N ILE A 146 -1.45 23.63 -1.82
CA ILE A 146 -1.13 22.63 -0.80
C ILE A 146 -1.77 23.11 0.50
N ALA A 147 -2.60 22.26 1.10
CA ALA A 147 -3.22 22.58 2.36
C ALA A 147 -2.16 22.60 3.49
N LYS A 148 -2.32 23.50 4.43
CA LYS A 148 -1.33 23.71 5.51
C LYS A 148 -1.09 22.46 6.34
N THR A 149 -2.10 21.63 6.53
CA THR A 149 -2.06 20.41 7.34
C THR A 149 -1.68 19.16 6.53
N ALA A 150 -1.40 19.32 5.23
CA ALA A 150 -1.19 18.19 4.32
C ALA A 150 -0.12 17.18 4.79
N PHE A 151 0.91 17.67 5.49
CA PHE A 151 2.06 16.88 5.93
C PHE A 151 2.24 16.88 7.45
N ASP A 152 1.19 17.21 8.22
CA ASP A 152 1.26 17.22 9.67
C ASP A 152 1.64 15.85 10.24
N GLY A 153 2.53 15.82 11.24
CA GLY A 153 2.99 14.61 11.90
C GLY A 153 4.08 13.83 11.16
N ILE A 154 4.71 14.42 10.13
CA ILE A 154 5.87 13.86 9.44
C ILE A 154 7.13 14.66 9.80
N ASP A 155 7.94 14.15 10.73
CA ASP A 155 9.05 14.90 11.32
C ASP A 155 10.29 15.01 10.41
N ASN A 156 10.57 13.99 9.58
CA ASN A 156 11.81 13.89 8.79
C ASN A 156 11.60 14.10 7.29
N LEU A 157 10.54 14.82 6.90
CA LEU A 157 10.18 15.02 5.52
C LEU A 157 11.18 15.92 4.78
N THR A 158 11.60 15.48 3.59
CA THR A 158 12.23 16.33 2.58
C THR A 158 11.30 16.44 1.38
N ILE A 159 10.89 17.65 1.04
CA ILE A 159 10.17 17.96 -0.19
C ILE A 159 11.20 18.21 -1.29
N TYR A 160 11.08 17.47 -2.38
CA TYR A 160 11.82 17.71 -3.61
C TYR A 160 10.93 18.49 -4.57
N ALA A 161 11.35 19.69 -4.94
CA ALA A 161 10.55 20.59 -5.77
C ALA A 161 11.42 21.32 -6.80
N GLU A 162 10.82 21.73 -7.91
CA GLU A 162 11.50 22.57 -8.88
C GLU A 162 11.69 23.99 -8.31
N LYS A 163 12.85 24.60 -8.63
CA LYS A 163 13.17 25.95 -8.15
C LYS A 163 12.14 26.98 -8.62
N GLY A 164 11.63 27.75 -7.69
CA GLY A 164 10.61 28.78 -7.93
C GLY A 164 9.17 28.26 -7.90
N SER A 165 8.96 26.95 -7.76
CA SER A 165 7.63 26.34 -7.71
C SER A 165 6.84 26.74 -6.46
N TYR A 166 5.54 26.45 -6.47
CA TYR A 166 4.68 26.63 -5.30
C TYR A 166 5.11 25.70 -4.15
N ALA A 167 5.49 24.46 -4.46
CA ALA A 167 5.93 23.48 -3.49
C ALA A 167 7.22 23.90 -2.76
N GLU A 168 8.20 24.49 -3.45
CA GLU A 168 9.40 25.06 -2.81
C GLU A 168 9.03 26.18 -1.82
N LYS A 169 8.16 27.12 -2.23
CA LYS A 169 7.70 28.21 -1.35
C LYS A 169 6.96 27.67 -0.13
N PHE A 170 6.05 26.73 -0.34
CA PHE A 170 5.31 26.08 0.72
C PHE A 170 6.24 25.41 1.74
N ALA A 171 7.24 24.66 1.26
CA ALA A 171 8.21 23.98 2.14
C ALA A 171 8.99 24.98 2.99
N VAL A 172 9.47 26.07 2.42
CA VAL A 172 10.20 27.14 3.12
C VAL A 172 9.31 27.82 4.17
N GLU A 173 8.08 28.18 3.81
CA GLU A 173 7.11 28.83 4.71
C GLU A 173 6.73 27.97 5.91
N ASN A 174 6.64 26.65 5.69
CA ASN A 174 6.26 25.66 6.74
C ASN A 174 7.48 25.01 7.42
N LYS A 175 8.72 25.46 7.11
CA LYS A 175 9.97 24.96 7.69
C LYS A 175 10.21 23.47 7.44
N ILE A 176 9.74 22.96 6.32
CA ILE A 176 10.00 21.61 5.84
C ILE A 176 11.30 21.64 5.04
N ASN A 177 12.15 20.62 5.21
CA ASN A 177 13.38 20.52 4.42
C ASN A 177 13.04 20.46 2.93
N CYS A 178 13.73 21.26 2.11
CA CYS A 178 13.48 21.33 0.67
C CYS A 178 14.78 21.16 -0.13
N LYS A 179 14.71 20.34 -1.16
CA LYS A 179 15.79 20.18 -2.14
C LYS A 179 15.24 20.42 -3.55
N ASN A 180 16.02 21.08 -4.37
CA ASN A 180 15.63 21.28 -5.76
C ASN A 180 16.02 20.05 -6.60
N TYR A 181 15.13 19.62 -7.48
CA TYR A 181 15.41 18.65 -8.54
C TYR A 181 15.32 19.30 -9.92
N THR A 182 15.99 18.74 -10.91
CA THR A 182 15.99 19.21 -12.29
C THR A 182 15.28 18.24 -13.23
N THR A 183 15.07 17.02 -12.80
CA THR A 183 14.39 15.97 -13.57
C THR A 183 13.40 15.28 -12.66
N GLU A 184 12.12 15.31 -13.06
CA GLU A 184 11.07 14.58 -12.34
C GLU A 184 11.42 13.07 -12.33
N PRO A 185 11.28 12.39 -11.18
CA PRO A 185 11.44 10.94 -11.15
C PRO A 185 10.51 10.29 -12.16
N GLU A 186 11.06 9.44 -13.02
CA GLU A 186 10.24 8.71 -13.98
C GLU A 186 9.23 7.84 -13.23
N ASN A 187 7.97 7.86 -13.69
CA ASN A 187 7.00 6.87 -13.27
C ASN A 187 7.37 5.53 -13.92
N PRO A 188 7.75 4.51 -13.15
CA PRO A 188 8.11 3.21 -13.70
C PRO A 188 6.95 2.58 -14.49
N GLU A 189 5.71 2.90 -14.15
CA GLU A 189 4.51 2.40 -14.83
C GLU A 189 4.32 3.01 -16.23
N ALA A 190 4.87 4.19 -16.51
CA ALA A 190 4.73 4.87 -17.80
C ALA A 190 5.46 4.15 -18.95
N LYS A 191 6.32 3.18 -18.66
CA LYS A 191 7.13 2.47 -19.65
C LYS A 191 6.46 1.19 -20.16
N ASN A 192 5.46 1.33 -21.05
CA ASN A 192 4.95 0.26 -21.94
C ASN A 192 4.30 -0.97 -21.29
N THR A 193 3.60 -0.83 -20.21
CA THR A 193 2.83 -1.96 -19.69
C THR A 193 1.48 -2.06 -20.39
N ASP A 194 1.22 -3.19 -21.04
CA ASP A 194 -0.09 -3.51 -21.62
C ASP A 194 -1.05 -3.93 -20.50
N TYR A 195 -1.63 -2.94 -19.82
CA TYR A 195 -2.60 -3.13 -18.75
C TYR A 195 -3.85 -3.94 -19.15
N SER A 196 -4.11 -4.06 -20.46
CA SER A 196 -5.24 -4.86 -20.96
C SER A 196 -5.09 -6.36 -20.72
N LYS A 197 -3.86 -6.83 -20.51
CA LYS A 197 -3.53 -8.24 -20.24
C LYS A 197 -3.53 -8.58 -18.75
N ILE A 198 -3.56 -7.58 -17.89
CA ILE A 198 -3.54 -7.78 -16.45
C ILE A 198 -4.96 -7.74 -15.94
N ARG A 199 -5.39 -8.85 -15.40
CA ARG A 199 -6.71 -8.95 -14.79
C ARG A 199 -6.61 -8.38 -13.38
N ASN A 200 -7.27 -7.25 -13.13
CA ASN A 200 -7.56 -6.79 -11.78
C ASN A 200 -8.56 -7.77 -11.15
N GLY A 201 -8.13 -8.54 -10.20
CA GLY A 201 -8.95 -9.49 -9.48
C GLY A 201 -8.10 -10.48 -8.70
N ALA A 202 -8.66 -11.04 -7.65
CA ALA A 202 -8.02 -12.10 -6.91
C ALA A 202 -7.81 -13.31 -7.83
N TYR A 203 -6.56 -13.70 -8.00
CA TYR A 203 -6.18 -14.93 -8.68
C TYR A 203 -6.20 -16.06 -7.66
N TYR A 204 -6.81 -17.17 -8.02
CA TYR A 204 -6.85 -18.36 -7.18
C TYR A 204 -5.81 -19.36 -7.68
N GLY A 205 -4.66 -19.37 -7.02
CA GLY A 205 -3.73 -20.49 -7.11
C GLY A 205 -4.23 -21.71 -6.34
N GLU A 206 -3.55 -22.83 -6.47
CA GLU A 206 -3.94 -24.06 -5.76
C GLU A 206 -3.90 -23.88 -4.23
N TYR A 207 -2.93 -23.09 -3.73
CA TYR A 207 -2.69 -22.87 -2.29
C TYR A 207 -2.74 -21.40 -1.89
N TYR A 208 -2.59 -20.45 -2.83
CA TYR A 208 -2.51 -19.03 -2.54
C TYR A 208 -3.51 -18.22 -3.35
N ASN A 209 -4.15 -17.27 -2.68
CA ASN A 209 -4.73 -16.12 -3.39
C ASN A 209 -3.66 -15.04 -3.49
N TYR A 210 -3.62 -14.35 -4.60
CA TYR A 210 -2.67 -13.27 -4.81
C TYR A 210 -3.25 -12.16 -5.68
N ASP A 211 -2.74 -10.95 -5.49
CA ASP A 211 -3.00 -9.81 -6.35
C ASP A 211 -1.77 -9.53 -7.21
N VAL A 212 -1.98 -9.04 -8.42
CA VAL A 212 -0.92 -8.55 -9.29
C VAL A 212 -0.84 -7.05 -9.14
N ILE A 213 0.35 -6.56 -8.79
CA ILE A 213 0.68 -5.16 -8.71
C ILE A 213 1.91 -4.87 -9.58
N TYR A 214 2.32 -3.61 -9.65
CA TYR A 214 3.54 -3.20 -10.36
C TYR A 214 4.59 -2.71 -9.38
N ASP A 215 5.81 -3.29 -9.47
CA ASP A 215 7.00 -2.83 -8.78
C ASP A 215 8.01 -2.41 -9.86
N ASP A 216 8.40 -1.13 -9.88
CA ASP A 216 9.30 -0.55 -10.89
C ASP A 216 8.89 -0.88 -12.34
N GLY A 217 7.57 -0.78 -12.63
CA GLY A 217 6.99 -1.04 -13.96
C GLY A 217 6.94 -2.50 -14.38
N LYS A 218 7.22 -3.45 -13.48
CA LYS A 218 7.11 -4.88 -13.73
C LYS A 218 5.93 -5.47 -12.97
N PRO A 219 5.13 -6.35 -13.59
CA PRO A 219 4.08 -7.04 -12.88
C PRO A 219 4.69 -8.03 -11.88
N VAL A 220 4.23 -7.99 -10.66
CA VAL A 220 4.68 -8.82 -9.54
C VAL A 220 3.49 -9.30 -8.72
N CYS A 221 3.68 -10.29 -7.86
CA CYS A 221 2.65 -10.85 -7.01
C CYS A 221 2.75 -10.37 -5.56
N VAL A 222 1.59 -10.17 -4.96
CA VAL A 222 1.39 -10.05 -3.52
C VAL A 222 0.51 -11.17 -3.04
N ILE A 223 0.99 -12.00 -2.12
CA ILE A 223 0.16 -13.05 -1.51
C ILE A 223 -0.85 -12.38 -0.58
N THR A 224 -2.14 -12.63 -0.83
CA THR A 224 -3.25 -12.05 -0.05
C THR A 224 -3.96 -13.06 0.83
N ASN A 225 -3.80 -14.36 0.57
CA ASN A 225 -4.29 -15.40 1.44
C ASN A 225 -3.62 -16.75 1.15
N TYR A 226 -3.45 -17.57 2.21
CA TYR A 226 -3.00 -18.95 2.13
C TYR A 226 -4.16 -19.90 2.41
N ASN A 227 -4.56 -20.68 1.40
CA ASN A 227 -5.82 -21.42 1.38
C ASN A 227 -5.76 -22.84 1.93
N THR A 228 -4.62 -23.30 2.45
CA THR A 228 -4.53 -24.68 2.92
C THR A 228 -4.83 -24.80 4.40
N MET A 229 -5.64 -25.83 4.73
CA MET A 229 -5.82 -26.31 6.09
C MET A 229 -4.85 -27.48 6.38
N SER A 230 -3.75 -27.59 5.64
CA SER A 230 -2.81 -28.70 5.82
C SER A 230 -2.07 -28.55 7.15
N SER A 231 -1.88 -29.67 7.82
CA SER A 231 -1.02 -29.78 9.00
C SER A 231 0.45 -29.97 8.60
N GLU A 232 0.92 -29.24 7.59
CA GLU A 232 2.32 -29.29 7.17
C GLU A 232 3.20 -28.70 8.26
N GLU A 233 4.26 -29.42 8.62
CA GLU A 233 5.22 -28.91 9.60
C GLU A 233 6.04 -27.74 9.05
N LYS A 234 6.19 -27.67 7.71
CA LYS A 234 6.96 -26.66 7.00
C LYS A 234 6.15 -26.01 5.89
N LEU A 235 6.14 -24.68 5.85
CA LEU A 235 5.61 -23.85 4.79
C LEU A 235 6.73 -23.24 3.97
N GLU A 236 6.80 -23.53 2.68
CA GLU A 236 7.69 -22.87 1.75
C GLU A 236 6.88 -21.89 0.89
N ILE A 237 7.12 -20.58 1.07
CA ILE A 237 6.48 -19.54 0.26
C ILE A 237 7.12 -19.58 -1.11
N PRO A 238 6.34 -19.66 -2.21
CA PRO A 238 6.91 -19.71 -3.55
C PRO A 238 7.55 -18.39 -3.93
N ALA A 239 8.72 -18.44 -4.59
CA ALA A 239 9.35 -17.25 -5.15
C ALA A 239 8.57 -16.68 -6.35
N HIS A 240 7.80 -17.53 -7.06
CA HIS A 240 7.03 -17.14 -8.24
C HIS A 240 5.67 -17.82 -8.23
N ILE A 241 4.64 -17.07 -8.64
CA ILE A 241 3.28 -17.58 -8.89
C ILE A 241 2.89 -17.12 -10.31
N ASP A 242 2.48 -18.07 -11.17
CA ASP A 242 2.15 -17.83 -12.58
C ASP A 242 3.22 -17.06 -13.38
N GLY A 243 4.49 -17.26 -13.02
CA GLY A 243 5.65 -16.62 -13.67
C GLY A 243 5.94 -15.20 -13.20
N LEU A 244 5.24 -14.72 -12.17
CA LEU A 244 5.45 -13.41 -11.54
C LEU A 244 6.20 -13.57 -10.22
N ASP A 245 7.14 -12.69 -9.94
CA ASP A 245 7.87 -12.65 -8.67
C ASP A 245 6.93 -12.34 -7.51
N VAL A 246 7.00 -13.13 -6.44
CA VAL A 246 6.29 -12.85 -5.19
C VAL A 246 7.14 -11.88 -4.38
N ILE A 247 6.72 -10.63 -4.29
CA ILE A 247 7.50 -9.59 -3.61
C ILE A 247 6.95 -9.20 -2.23
N SER A 248 5.72 -9.58 -1.92
CA SER A 248 5.07 -9.17 -0.68
C SER A 248 4.10 -10.21 -0.15
N ILE A 249 3.98 -10.24 1.18
CA ILE A 249 2.96 -10.98 1.92
C ILE A 249 2.06 -9.93 2.57
N ALA A 250 0.79 -9.90 2.15
CA ALA A 250 -0.18 -8.91 2.59
C ALA A 250 -0.63 -9.07 4.05
N ASP A 251 -1.36 -8.09 4.54
CA ASP A 251 -2.01 -8.11 5.86
C ASP A 251 -2.95 -9.32 5.98
N ASP A 252 -2.90 -10.04 7.10
CA ASP A 252 -3.68 -11.25 7.38
C ASP A 252 -3.51 -12.40 6.35
N ALA A 253 -2.48 -12.39 5.51
CA ALA A 253 -2.35 -13.35 4.40
C ALA A 253 -2.08 -14.79 4.84
N ILE A 254 -1.32 -15.01 5.91
CA ILE A 254 -0.91 -16.35 6.42
C ILE A 254 -1.27 -16.45 7.90
N ASN A 255 -2.53 -16.20 8.20
CA ASN A 255 -3.04 -16.34 9.55
C ASN A 255 -3.53 -17.77 9.80
N TYR A 256 -3.54 -18.19 11.07
CA TYR A 256 -3.91 -19.56 11.50
C TYR A 256 -3.09 -20.69 10.82
N GLY A 257 -1.90 -20.36 10.29
CA GLY A 257 -1.01 -21.35 9.69
C GLY A 257 -0.60 -22.43 10.70
N GLY A 258 -0.75 -23.70 10.34
CA GLY A 258 -0.36 -24.84 11.18
C GLY A 258 1.14 -25.14 11.13
N ALA A 259 1.90 -24.51 10.23
CA ALA A 259 3.30 -24.77 10.04
C ALA A 259 4.16 -24.29 11.22
N LYS A 260 5.10 -25.13 11.65
CA LYS A 260 6.10 -24.76 12.66
C LYS A 260 7.26 -24.00 12.08
N GLU A 261 7.60 -24.27 10.84
CA GLU A 261 8.67 -23.63 10.09
C GLU A 261 8.11 -22.94 8.84
N THR A 262 8.55 -21.72 8.59
CA THR A 262 8.23 -20.99 7.35
C THR A 262 9.50 -20.48 6.69
N VAL A 263 9.62 -20.74 5.37
CA VAL A 263 10.72 -20.21 4.55
C VAL A 263 10.18 -19.17 3.60
N VAL A 264 10.74 -17.97 3.69
CA VAL A 264 10.40 -16.82 2.81
C VAL A 264 11.48 -16.69 1.74
N PRO A 265 11.11 -16.67 0.45
CA PRO A 265 12.07 -16.61 -0.64
C PRO A 265 12.76 -15.25 -0.75
N ASP A 266 13.85 -15.20 -1.51
CA ASP A 266 14.66 -14.00 -1.73
C ASP A 266 13.98 -12.92 -2.59
N THR A 267 12.90 -13.26 -3.28
CA THR A 267 12.07 -12.29 -4.02
C THR A 267 11.23 -11.40 -3.11
N VAL A 268 10.91 -11.86 -1.90
CA VAL A 268 10.06 -11.10 -0.96
C VAL A 268 10.83 -9.95 -0.33
N LYS A 269 10.30 -8.75 -0.49
CA LYS A 269 10.81 -7.50 0.06
C LYS A 269 9.99 -7.01 1.25
N PHE A 270 8.69 -7.32 1.29
CA PHE A 270 7.73 -6.74 2.23
C PHE A 270 6.89 -7.82 2.92
N ILE A 271 6.78 -7.71 4.24
CA ILE A 271 5.86 -8.50 5.07
C ILE A 271 4.97 -7.49 5.78
N ALA A 272 3.69 -7.46 5.44
CA ALA A 272 2.77 -6.48 5.97
C ALA A 272 2.43 -6.71 7.45
N ASP A 273 1.72 -5.76 8.06
CA ASP A 273 1.16 -5.93 9.39
C ASP A 273 0.26 -7.18 9.43
N ASN A 274 0.29 -7.90 10.55
CA ASN A 274 -0.51 -9.11 10.78
C ASN A 274 -0.32 -10.24 9.75
N ALA A 275 0.66 -10.18 8.84
CA ALA A 275 0.85 -11.18 7.79
C ALA A 275 0.84 -12.64 8.29
N PHE A 276 1.39 -12.86 9.50
CA PHE A 276 1.43 -14.16 10.19
C PHE A 276 0.72 -14.11 11.55
N LYS A 277 -0.26 -13.24 11.70
CA LYS A 277 -0.99 -13.10 12.95
C LYS A 277 -1.70 -14.40 13.30
N GLU A 278 -1.74 -14.71 14.63
CA GLU A 278 -2.39 -15.91 15.13
C GLU A 278 -1.81 -17.24 14.57
N SER A 279 -0.58 -17.19 14.01
CA SER A 279 0.18 -18.39 13.65
C SER A 279 0.79 -19.00 14.91
N TYR A 280 -0.06 -19.57 15.78
CA TYR A 280 0.33 -20.07 17.11
C TYR A 280 1.35 -21.21 17.08
N SER A 281 1.43 -21.91 15.96
CA SER A 281 2.35 -23.04 15.77
C SER A 281 3.72 -22.62 15.22
N LEU A 282 3.87 -21.37 14.75
CA LEU A 282 5.08 -20.90 14.10
C LEU A 282 6.21 -20.72 15.13
N GLU A 283 7.22 -21.58 15.03
CA GLU A 283 8.40 -21.61 15.88
C GLU A 283 9.62 -20.97 15.18
N ASP A 284 9.79 -21.23 13.87
CA ASP A 284 10.93 -20.75 13.09
C ASP A 284 10.49 -20.09 11.77
N ILE A 285 11.02 -18.88 11.49
CA ILE A 285 10.86 -18.23 10.19
C ILE A 285 12.22 -17.85 9.62
N TYR A 286 12.44 -18.22 8.36
CA TYR A 286 13.67 -17.93 7.62
C TYR A 286 13.43 -16.77 6.66
N LEU A 287 14.15 -15.67 6.90
CA LEU A 287 14.06 -14.44 6.13
C LEU A 287 15.41 -14.15 5.47
N THR A 288 15.36 -13.55 4.29
CA THR A 288 16.55 -13.17 3.54
C THR A 288 16.93 -11.71 3.79
N LYS A 289 18.11 -11.30 3.34
CA LYS A 289 18.56 -9.90 3.38
C LYS A 289 17.71 -8.95 2.52
N ASN A 290 16.94 -9.50 1.57
CA ASN A 290 16.11 -8.72 0.67
C ASN A 290 14.82 -8.21 1.34
N VAL A 291 14.44 -8.77 2.49
CA VAL A 291 13.33 -8.25 3.28
C VAL A 291 13.70 -6.88 3.83
N SER A 292 13.08 -5.84 3.31
CA SER A 292 13.33 -4.43 3.64
C SER A 292 12.27 -3.82 4.55
N TYR A 293 11.15 -4.51 4.74
CA TYR A 293 10.07 -4.08 5.63
C TYR A 293 9.35 -5.28 6.26
N ILE A 294 9.11 -5.18 7.56
CA ILE A 294 8.26 -6.11 8.33
C ILE A 294 7.33 -5.24 9.17
N GLY A 295 6.04 -5.43 8.98
CA GLY A 295 5.01 -4.72 9.72
C GLY A 295 5.09 -5.01 11.23
N LYS A 296 4.84 -4.00 12.05
CA LYS A 296 5.02 -4.07 13.51
C LYS A 296 4.26 -5.22 14.18
N SER A 297 3.11 -5.59 13.63
CA SER A 297 2.27 -6.69 14.12
C SER A 297 2.34 -7.95 13.25
N ALA A 298 3.33 -8.05 12.34
CA ALA A 298 3.43 -9.15 11.37
C ALA A 298 3.35 -10.53 12.01
N PHE A 299 3.97 -10.71 13.18
CA PHE A 299 4.04 -11.99 13.92
C PHE A 299 3.26 -11.93 15.23
N LYS A 300 2.19 -11.16 15.26
CA LYS A 300 1.38 -11.03 16.47
C LYS A 300 0.82 -12.38 16.89
N ASP A 301 0.99 -12.70 18.18
CA ASP A 301 0.56 -13.95 18.83
C ASP A 301 1.42 -15.20 18.51
N SER A 302 2.50 -15.11 17.73
CA SER A 302 3.51 -16.16 17.56
C SER A 302 4.51 -16.10 18.73
N LYS A 303 4.20 -16.78 19.84
CA LYS A 303 4.87 -16.57 21.15
C LYS A 303 6.30 -17.10 21.22
N ASP A 304 6.59 -18.20 20.55
CA ASP A 304 7.86 -18.91 20.62
C ASP A 304 8.70 -18.73 19.35
N LEU A 305 8.40 -17.69 18.57
CA LEU A 305 9.02 -17.42 17.28
C LEU A 305 10.51 -17.12 17.41
N THR A 306 11.30 -17.75 16.55
CA THR A 306 12.69 -17.42 16.24
C THR A 306 12.80 -16.94 14.79
N ILE A 307 13.33 -15.74 14.58
CA ILE A 307 13.65 -15.22 13.25
C ILE A 307 15.08 -15.65 12.90
N HIS A 308 15.21 -16.39 11.80
CA HIS A 308 16.48 -16.77 11.19
C HIS A 308 16.75 -15.83 10.00
N ALA A 309 17.82 -15.04 10.05
CA ALA A 309 18.18 -14.12 8.98
C ALA A 309 19.66 -13.75 9.06
N PRO A 310 20.26 -13.16 7.99
CA PRO A 310 21.61 -12.63 8.05
C PRO A 310 21.73 -11.54 9.13
N THR A 311 22.89 -11.49 9.79
CA THR A 311 23.27 -10.35 10.61
C THR A 311 23.23 -9.08 9.78
N ASP A 312 23.00 -7.92 10.28
CA ASP A 312 22.93 -6.64 9.55
C ASP A 312 21.72 -6.53 8.57
N SER A 313 20.79 -7.50 8.58
CA SER A 313 19.53 -7.42 7.84
C SER A 313 18.48 -6.57 8.57
N TYR A 314 17.46 -6.12 7.81
CA TYR A 314 16.28 -5.49 8.40
C TYR A 314 15.57 -6.44 9.40
N ALA A 315 15.53 -7.74 9.08
CA ALA A 315 14.93 -8.76 9.94
C ALA A 315 15.64 -8.90 11.29
N HIS A 316 16.97 -8.77 11.32
CA HIS A 316 17.76 -8.74 12.57
C HIS A 316 17.40 -7.52 13.43
N THR A 317 17.34 -6.34 12.81
CA THR A 317 16.93 -5.10 13.50
C THR A 317 15.53 -5.23 14.06
N PHE A 318 14.59 -5.69 13.24
CA PHE A 318 13.19 -5.92 13.62
C PHE A 318 13.07 -6.90 14.81
N ALA A 319 13.75 -8.05 14.76
CA ALA A 319 13.76 -9.03 15.85
C ALA A 319 14.24 -8.42 17.17
N THR A 320 15.32 -7.65 17.12
CA THR A 320 15.91 -6.97 18.28
C THR A 320 14.96 -5.95 18.90
N GLU A 321 14.36 -5.08 18.07
CA GLU A 321 13.45 -4.03 18.53
C GLU A 321 12.15 -4.60 19.11
N ASN A 322 11.65 -5.70 18.55
CA ASN A 322 10.41 -6.34 18.98
C ASN A 322 10.62 -7.48 20.01
N LYS A 323 11.88 -7.72 20.45
CA LYS A 323 12.23 -8.77 21.44
C LYS A 323 11.82 -10.17 21.00
N ILE A 324 11.94 -10.47 19.72
CA ILE A 324 11.74 -11.79 19.14
C ILE A 324 13.09 -12.51 19.14
N ASN A 325 13.09 -13.84 19.39
CA ASN A 325 14.33 -14.61 19.32
C ASN A 325 14.94 -14.49 17.93
N PHE A 326 16.26 -14.36 17.87
CA PHE A 326 17.00 -14.24 16.63
C PHE A 326 18.13 -15.26 16.54
N LYS A 327 18.29 -15.83 15.35
CA LYS A 327 19.42 -16.71 15.04
C LYS A 327 20.01 -16.31 13.69
N ALA A 328 21.31 -16.01 13.70
CA ALA A 328 22.03 -15.63 12.48
C ALA A 328 22.05 -16.80 11.49
N THR A 329 21.83 -16.50 10.22
CA THR A 329 22.11 -17.40 9.11
C THR A 329 23.33 -16.89 8.34
N ASP A 330 24.06 -17.81 7.68
CA ASP A 330 25.06 -17.43 6.70
C ASP A 330 24.35 -16.84 5.48
N ASP A 331 25.01 -15.90 4.78
CA ASP A 331 24.50 -15.24 3.56
C ASP A 331 24.31 -16.22 2.40
#